data_17565d3972e12f6da8d97613f713f21b
#
_entry.id   17565d3972e12f6da8d97613f713f21b
#
_cell.length_a   1.000
_cell.length_b   1.000
_cell.length_c   1.000
_cell.angle_alpha   90.00
_cell.angle_beta   90.00
_cell.angle_gamma   90.00
#
_symmetry.space_group_name_H-M   'P 1'
#
loop_
_entity.id
_entity.type
_entity.pdbx_description
1 polymer ?
#
loop_
_entity_poly.entity_id
_entity_poly.type
_entity_poly.pdbx_seq_one_letter_code
_entity_poly.pdbx_strand_id
1 'polypeptide(L)'
;MRDLESVMDDHERILDGWAEGGVDGVVFGPLVFGTNRLLQGAKAIESGQVVADAYDPNPAVYKRMGVEAPAAPEHKLPEKRALLEKTMVAAKDRGMEVYIMYADSGAGPGGDGYYMNDEKTIRSRVARMVDVLEHFPMADGAVMDGPEWGYEIAPHHMNYRSYFFNDLPEALAPMAADLSYDYGAMVAGKDRLLELFHSFDPDRIRLHAKGGLVGTYQLFGSDPDVMAWLAFRVESLTGYFRQIREGLADGLDRKVKLGCGPRSAAFAPLCGYDFAQLAQFMDFLLPKHYFFHRGFDGFIGTVHRYCETLCEWNPKLEVADALSVVEALFGIVMPGVEDMVGFESALNPEFFEQVVTLETKRALAAVDDPNRIVPWLDTGRFPHDGDPMSARDLQMLLDTAEAAGLQRFNYHHQGNLSPGEWVVISNKCGTRWDPRTSAYEPPDELVL
;
A
#
# COMPACT_ATOMS: atom_id res chain seq x y z
N MET A 1 6.61 1.14 15.06
CA MET A 1 7.97 1.46 15.54
C MET A 1 8.31 0.85 16.89
N ARG A 2 7.38 0.72 17.84
CA ARG A 2 7.61 -0.16 19.00
C ARG A 2 8.08 -1.54 18.55
N ASP A 3 7.54 -2.03 17.47
CA ASP A 3 7.87 -3.33 16.89
C ASP A 3 9.31 -3.45 16.44
N LEU A 4 9.85 -2.43 15.76
CA LEU A 4 11.24 -2.45 15.33
C LEU A 4 12.19 -2.49 16.54
N GLU A 5 11.90 -1.74 17.59
CA GLU A 5 12.72 -1.71 18.81
C GLU A 5 12.70 -3.06 19.52
N SER A 6 11.53 -3.68 19.67
CA SER A 6 11.40 -5.01 20.29
C SER A 6 12.13 -6.09 19.48
N VAL A 7 12.09 -6.02 18.16
CA VAL A 7 12.84 -6.92 17.31
C VAL A 7 14.34 -6.70 17.44
N MET A 8 14.80 -5.45 17.47
CA MET A 8 16.23 -5.14 17.63
C MET A 8 16.79 -5.64 18.96
N ASP A 9 16.05 -5.44 20.07
CA ASP A 9 16.47 -5.80 21.41
C ASP A 9 16.63 -7.31 21.61
N ASP A 10 15.91 -8.14 20.85
CA ASP A 10 15.96 -9.61 20.92
C ASP A 10 16.10 -10.28 19.55
N HIS A 11 16.85 -9.63 18.67
CA HIS A 11 16.90 -9.98 17.23
C HIS A 11 17.37 -11.43 16.97
N GLU A 12 18.29 -11.96 17.73
CA GLU A 12 18.79 -13.33 17.51
C GLU A 12 17.63 -14.34 17.69
N ARG A 13 16.94 -14.29 18.83
CA ARG A 13 15.83 -15.20 19.13
C ARG A 13 14.65 -15.04 18.16
N ILE A 14 14.32 -13.80 17.82
CA ILE A 14 13.19 -13.49 16.93
C ILE A 14 13.49 -13.96 15.52
N LEU A 15 14.67 -13.65 14.99
CA LEU A 15 15.05 -14.03 13.63
C LEU A 15 15.25 -15.56 13.50
N ASP A 16 15.71 -16.25 14.54
CA ASP A 16 15.75 -17.71 14.57
C ASP A 16 14.34 -18.30 14.43
N GLY A 17 13.40 -17.81 15.24
CA GLY A 17 12.01 -18.25 15.17
C GLY A 17 11.34 -17.96 13.83
N TRP A 18 11.63 -16.81 13.24
CA TRP A 18 11.14 -16.49 11.90
C TRP A 18 11.73 -17.38 10.82
N ALA A 19 13.03 -17.66 10.87
CA ALA A 19 13.69 -18.56 9.93
C ALA A 19 13.12 -20.00 10.03
N GLU A 20 12.92 -20.51 11.26
CA GLU A 20 12.26 -21.81 11.48
C GLU A 20 10.82 -21.82 10.93
N GLY A 21 10.09 -20.73 11.08
CA GLY A 21 8.73 -20.54 10.55
C GLY A 21 8.65 -20.29 9.05
N GLY A 22 9.79 -20.26 8.34
CA GLY A 22 9.85 -20.14 6.90
C GLY A 22 9.85 -18.71 6.34
N VAL A 23 10.17 -17.70 7.18
CA VAL A 23 10.37 -16.32 6.71
C VAL A 23 11.66 -16.24 5.91
N ASP A 24 11.56 -15.84 4.65
CA ASP A 24 12.67 -15.70 3.71
C ASP A 24 13.08 -14.25 3.42
N GLY A 25 12.37 -13.27 4.01
CA GLY A 25 12.71 -11.87 3.84
C GLY A 25 12.06 -10.98 4.90
N VAL A 26 12.67 -9.83 5.14
CA VAL A 26 12.21 -8.83 6.10
C VAL A 26 12.23 -7.43 5.49
N VAL A 27 11.22 -6.63 5.82
CA VAL A 27 11.12 -5.22 5.42
C VAL A 27 11.22 -4.36 6.66
N PHE A 28 12.31 -3.59 6.76
CA PHE A 28 12.55 -2.67 7.86
C PHE A 28 12.03 -1.28 7.55
N GLY A 29 11.31 -0.68 8.46
CA GLY A 29 10.96 0.72 8.29
C GLY A 29 9.53 1.09 8.66
N PRO A 30 9.12 2.30 8.27
CA PRO A 30 9.83 3.16 7.30
C PRO A 30 11.13 3.76 7.84
N LEU A 31 12.23 3.61 7.10
CA LEU A 31 13.52 4.21 7.39
C LEU A 31 13.73 5.42 6.47
N VAL A 32 13.66 6.60 7.02
CA VAL A 32 13.74 7.87 6.29
C VAL A 32 14.73 8.85 6.95
N PHE A 33 15.75 8.30 7.59
CA PHE A 33 16.84 9.00 8.32
C PHE A 33 16.39 10.26 9.07
N GLY A 34 15.35 10.10 9.88
CA GLY A 34 14.87 11.18 10.75
C GLY A 34 14.17 12.31 10.02
N THR A 35 13.82 12.17 8.74
CA THR A 35 13.05 13.17 8.03
C THR A 35 11.54 13.00 8.19
N ASN A 36 11.09 11.92 8.77
CA ASN A 36 9.72 11.79 9.20
C ASN A 36 9.49 12.72 10.39
N ARG A 37 8.73 13.77 10.18
CA ARG A 37 8.45 14.80 11.21
C ARG A 37 7.80 14.23 12.47
N LEU A 38 7.16 13.07 12.38
CA LEU A 38 6.58 12.36 13.53
C LEU A 38 7.63 11.72 14.43
N LEU A 39 8.86 11.54 13.94
CA LEU A 39 9.95 10.84 14.62
C LEU A 39 11.11 11.76 14.99
N GLN A 40 11.04 13.03 14.65
CA GLN A 40 12.06 14.01 14.97
C GLN A 40 11.76 14.72 16.28
N GLY A 41 12.78 14.86 17.12
CA GLY A 41 12.77 15.67 18.30
C GLY A 41 12.67 14.95 19.63
N ALA A 42 12.88 15.69 20.71
CA ALA A 42 12.89 15.19 22.08
C ALA A 42 11.63 14.40 22.46
N LYS A 43 10.46 14.81 21.96
CA LYS A 43 9.20 14.13 22.20
C LYS A 43 9.15 12.71 21.63
N ALA A 44 9.79 12.45 20.49
CA ALA A 44 9.88 11.12 19.90
C ALA A 44 10.76 10.21 20.79
N ILE A 45 11.87 10.74 21.30
CA ILE A 45 12.77 10.04 22.22
C ILE A 45 12.09 9.80 23.57
N GLU A 46 11.44 10.81 24.14
CA GLU A 46 10.70 10.71 25.40
C GLU A 46 9.52 9.72 25.31
N SER A 47 8.89 9.60 24.16
CA SER A 47 7.81 8.61 23.94
C SER A 47 8.32 7.20 23.67
N GLY A 48 9.64 6.97 23.66
CA GLY A 48 10.25 5.68 23.38
C GLY A 48 10.22 5.28 21.91
N GLN A 49 9.98 6.23 21.02
CA GLN A 49 10.04 5.96 19.56
C GLN A 49 11.48 5.79 19.10
N VAL A 50 11.69 4.84 18.20
CA VAL A 50 13.03 4.52 17.68
C VAL A 50 13.46 5.56 16.66
N VAL A 51 14.66 6.10 16.83
CA VAL A 51 15.37 6.92 15.84
C VAL A 51 16.66 6.21 15.38
N ALA A 52 16.59 4.89 15.30
CA ALA A 52 17.72 4.02 14.95
C ALA A 52 18.26 4.27 13.55
N ASP A 53 17.42 4.78 12.65
CA ASP A 53 17.79 5.14 11.29
C ASP A 53 18.39 6.54 11.16
N ALA A 54 18.40 7.34 12.23
CA ALA A 54 18.93 8.70 12.18
C ALA A 54 20.45 8.72 11.95
N TYR A 55 20.86 9.37 10.87
CA TYR A 55 22.24 9.54 10.47
C TYR A 55 22.43 10.88 9.73
N ASP A 56 23.68 11.30 9.52
CA ASP A 56 23.96 12.50 8.75
C ASP A 56 23.85 12.18 7.25
N PRO A 57 23.00 12.91 6.50
CA PRO A 57 22.90 12.72 5.04
C PRO A 57 24.27 12.91 4.38
N ASN A 58 24.63 12.07 3.42
CA ASN A 58 25.86 12.20 2.66
C ASN A 58 25.75 13.32 1.62
N PRO A 59 26.35 14.53 1.83
CA PRO A 59 26.19 15.65 0.92
C PRO A 59 26.68 15.35 -0.51
N ALA A 60 27.59 14.40 -0.68
CA ALA A 60 28.12 14.04 -1.99
C ALA A 60 27.05 13.37 -2.86
N VAL A 61 26.15 12.56 -2.27
CA VAL A 61 25.02 11.94 -2.97
C VAL A 61 24.09 13.03 -3.53
N TYR A 62 23.66 13.95 -2.67
CA TYR A 62 22.74 15.02 -3.06
C TYR A 62 23.36 15.96 -4.12
N LYS A 63 24.63 16.32 -3.94
CA LYS A 63 25.37 17.11 -4.93
C LYS A 63 25.45 16.41 -6.29
N ARG A 64 25.72 15.11 -6.30
CA ARG A 64 25.76 14.28 -7.53
C ARG A 64 24.43 14.29 -8.25
N MET A 65 23.31 14.30 -7.50
CA MET A 65 21.96 14.37 -8.03
C MET A 65 21.46 15.80 -8.33
N GLY A 66 22.28 16.82 -8.08
CA GLY A 66 21.94 18.23 -8.34
C GLY A 66 20.84 18.78 -7.41
N VAL A 67 20.73 18.26 -6.20
CA VAL A 67 19.77 18.69 -5.18
C VAL A 67 20.46 19.01 -3.88
N GLU A 68 19.78 19.72 -3.00
CA GLU A 68 20.28 20.08 -1.68
C GLU A 68 20.09 18.93 -0.70
N ALA A 69 21.11 18.65 0.11
CA ALA A 69 21.01 17.65 1.17
C ALA A 69 20.04 18.15 2.26
N PRO A 70 19.21 17.27 2.82
CA PRO A 70 18.41 17.66 3.99
C PRO A 70 19.31 17.98 5.17
N ALA A 71 18.80 18.74 6.12
CA ALA A 71 19.50 19.00 7.37
C ALA A 71 19.76 17.69 8.13
N ALA A 72 20.93 17.62 8.78
CA ALA A 72 21.23 16.51 9.65
C ALA A 72 20.19 16.42 10.78
N PRO A 73 19.78 15.20 11.21
CA PRO A 73 18.88 15.04 12.32
C PRO A 73 19.47 15.65 13.60
N GLU A 74 18.64 16.36 14.35
CA GLU A 74 19.04 16.96 15.62
C GLU A 74 19.39 15.88 16.67
N HIS A 75 18.65 14.79 16.67
CA HIS A 75 18.82 13.69 17.60
C HIS A 75 19.23 12.41 16.86
N LYS A 76 20.30 11.79 17.34
CA LYS A 76 20.85 10.54 16.85
C LYS A 76 21.16 9.63 18.02
N LEU A 77 20.91 8.33 17.87
CA LEU A 77 21.21 7.31 18.86
C LEU A 77 22.17 6.29 18.23
N PRO A 78 23.49 6.54 18.30
CA PRO A 78 24.49 5.68 17.62
C PRO A 78 24.41 4.20 18.05
N GLU A 79 24.10 3.94 19.30
CA GLU A 79 23.91 2.58 19.83
C GLU A 79 22.69 1.88 19.20
N LYS A 80 21.59 2.59 19.01
CA LYS A 80 20.39 2.06 18.34
C LYS A 80 20.65 1.84 16.85
N ARG A 81 21.40 2.75 16.22
CA ARG A 81 21.84 2.60 14.84
C ARG A 81 22.70 1.34 14.66
N ALA A 82 23.69 1.15 15.52
CA ALA A 82 24.55 -0.03 15.47
C ALA A 82 23.74 -1.33 15.71
N LEU A 83 22.74 -1.28 16.58
CA LEU A 83 21.86 -2.42 16.82
C LEU A 83 20.96 -2.73 15.61
N LEU A 84 20.45 -1.72 14.92
CA LEU A 84 19.69 -1.88 13.69
C LEU A 84 20.53 -2.54 12.60
N GLU A 85 21.76 -2.05 12.39
CA GLU A 85 22.69 -2.66 11.43
C GLU A 85 23.01 -4.12 11.78
N LYS A 86 23.25 -4.40 13.05
CA LYS A 86 23.46 -5.76 13.55
C LYS A 86 22.26 -6.66 13.28
N THR A 87 21.04 -6.14 13.52
CA THR A 87 19.79 -6.87 13.25
C THR A 87 19.64 -7.20 11.76
N MET A 88 19.92 -6.25 10.88
CA MET A 88 19.89 -6.49 9.43
C MET A 88 20.92 -7.54 8.99
N VAL A 89 22.16 -7.47 9.53
CA VAL A 89 23.20 -8.48 9.25
C VAL A 89 22.76 -9.86 9.77
N ALA A 90 22.21 -9.93 10.97
CA ALA A 90 21.72 -11.19 11.53
C ALA A 90 20.58 -11.82 10.69
N ALA A 91 19.74 -11.02 10.06
CA ALA A 91 18.76 -11.50 9.10
C ALA A 91 19.44 -12.08 7.84
N LYS A 92 20.45 -11.37 7.30
CA LYS A 92 21.24 -11.87 6.16
C LYS A 92 21.97 -13.17 6.48
N ASP A 93 22.53 -13.33 7.67
CA ASP A 93 23.23 -14.54 8.12
C ASP A 93 22.30 -15.77 8.17
N ARG A 94 20.97 -15.54 8.29
CA ARG A 94 19.91 -16.56 8.22
C ARG A 94 19.36 -16.78 6.81
N GLY A 95 19.97 -16.16 5.80
CA GLY A 95 19.56 -16.29 4.40
C GLY A 95 18.34 -15.44 4.01
N MET A 96 17.88 -14.54 4.89
CA MET A 96 16.75 -13.67 4.57
C MET A 96 17.17 -12.54 3.62
N GLU A 97 16.28 -12.18 2.71
CA GLU A 97 16.37 -10.93 1.98
C GLU A 97 16.02 -9.76 2.90
N VAL A 98 16.78 -8.66 2.81
CA VAL A 98 16.60 -7.47 3.65
C VAL A 98 16.19 -6.29 2.78
N TYR A 99 15.03 -5.72 3.05
CA TYR A 99 14.50 -4.56 2.35
C TYR A 99 14.29 -3.39 3.31
N ILE A 100 14.43 -2.19 2.78
CA ILE A 100 14.08 -0.95 3.49
C ILE A 100 12.75 -0.46 2.95
N MET A 101 11.79 -0.23 3.85
CA MET A 101 10.53 0.43 3.49
C MET A 101 10.78 1.93 3.33
N TYR A 102 10.46 2.43 2.16
CA TYR A 102 10.44 3.86 1.85
C TYR A 102 8.99 4.32 1.74
N ALA A 103 8.47 4.89 2.82
CA ALA A 103 7.14 5.46 2.81
C ALA A 103 7.19 6.87 2.23
N ASP A 104 6.47 7.08 1.16
CA ASP A 104 6.30 8.39 0.53
C ASP A 104 5.06 9.11 1.09
N SER A 105 4.81 8.89 2.37
CA SER A 105 3.69 9.44 3.11
C SER A 105 3.96 10.89 3.48
N GLY A 106 3.51 11.82 2.75
CA GLY A 106 3.63 13.24 3.12
C GLY A 106 3.30 14.19 2.00
N ALA A 107 3.05 13.66 0.85
CA ALA A 107 2.67 14.42 -0.31
C ALA A 107 1.32 13.93 -0.82
N GLY A 108 0.31 14.00 0.05
CA GLY A 108 -1.07 13.96 -0.41
C GLY A 108 -1.48 15.31 -1.02
N PRO A 109 -2.66 15.40 -1.64
CA PRO A 109 -3.23 16.66 -2.09
C PRO A 109 -3.29 17.64 -0.91
N GLY A 110 -2.57 18.74 -1.01
CA GLY A 110 -2.42 19.72 0.08
C GLY A 110 -1.05 19.75 0.77
N GLY A 111 -0.13 18.84 0.44
CA GLY A 111 1.31 19.01 0.70
C GLY A 111 1.95 19.95 -0.33
N ASP A 112 3.11 20.48 -0.01
CA ASP A 112 3.80 21.52 -0.81
C ASP A 112 4.26 21.07 -2.22
N GLY A 113 3.70 20.05 -2.81
CA GLY A 113 4.03 19.63 -4.17
C GLY A 113 3.48 18.25 -4.51
N TYR A 114 2.87 18.17 -5.65
CA TYR A 114 2.61 16.91 -6.32
C TYR A 114 3.95 16.36 -6.78
N TYR A 115 4.53 15.52 -5.96
CA TYR A 115 5.82 14.90 -6.16
C TYR A 115 5.94 14.14 -7.49
N MET A 116 4.82 13.85 -8.13
CA MET A 116 4.80 13.16 -9.43
C MET A 116 5.06 14.09 -10.62
N ASN A 117 5.08 15.40 -10.44
CA ASN A 117 5.28 16.36 -11.54
C ASN A 117 6.46 17.32 -11.34
N ASP A 118 7.17 17.24 -10.23
CA ASP A 118 8.32 18.09 -9.97
C ASP A 118 9.62 17.29 -10.08
N GLU A 119 10.36 17.50 -11.14
CA GLU A 119 11.65 16.85 -11.40
C GLU A 119 12.65 17.03 -10.24
N LYS A 120 12.68 18.20 -9.60
CA LYS A 120 13.55 18.45 -8.46
C LYS A 120 13.13 17.59 -7.27
N THR A 121 11.83 17.47 -7.03
CA THR A 121 11.29 16.63 -5.96
C THR A 121 11.62 15.16 -6.23
N ILE A 122 11.43 14.67 -7.45
CA ILE A 122 11.77 13.29 -7.84
C ILE A 122 13.27 13.04 -7.61
N ARG A 123 14.14 13.93 -8.10
CA ARG A 123 15.58 13.83 -7.88
C ARG A 123 15.98 13.86 -6.41
N SER A 124 15.31 14.66 -5.59
CA SER A 124 15.53 14.68 -4.14
C SER A 124 15.15 13.34 -3.49
N ARG A 125 14.09 12.68 -3.97
CA ARG A 125 13.67 11.36 -3.48
C ARG A 125 14.63 10.27 -3.91
N VAL A 126 15.06 10.28 -5.18
CA VAL A 126 16.11 9.38 -5.66
C VAL A 126 17.37 9.55 -4.81
N ALA A 127 17.82 10.79 -4.58
CA ALA A 127 18.99 11.06 -3.75
C ALA A 127 18.84 10.49 -2.33
N ARG A 128 17.66 10.61 -1.73
CA ARG A 128 17.38 10.04 -0.40
C ARG A 128 17.39 8.51 -0.39
N MET A 129 16.81 7.87 -1.41
CA MET A 129 16.84 6.41 -1.52
C MET A 129 18.26 5.90 -1.75
N VAL A 130 19.04 6.57 -2.60
CA VAL A 130 20.46 6.26 -2.80
C VAL A 130 21.23 6.43 -1.48
N ASP A 131 21.05 7.53 -0.80
CA ASP A 131 21.71 7.83 0.47
C ASP A 131 21.41 6.76 1.54
N VAL A 132 20.13 6.39 1.73
CA VAL A 132 19.76 5.36 2.69
C VAL A 132 20.31 3.98 2.31
N LEU A 133 20.34 3.63 1.02
CA LEU A 133 20.88 2.36 0.56
C LEU A 133 22.42 2.30 0.62
N GLU A 134 23.11 3.44 0.51
CA GLU A 134 24.54 3.54 0.77
C GLU A 134 24.85 3.41 2.28
N HIS A 135 24.00 3.97 3.14
CA HIS A 135 24.12 3.84 4.58
C HIS A 135 23.80 2.44 5.12
N PHE A 136 22.98 1.67 4.41
CA PHE A 136 22.62 0.29 4.74
C PHE A 136 23.01 -0.68 3.61
N PRO A 137 24.31 -0.90 3.39
CA PRO A 137 24.80 -1.71 2.26
C PRO A 137 24.37 -3.19 2.34
N MET A 138 23.94 -3.68 3.52
CA MET A 138 23.40 -5.02 3.70
C MET A 138 21.99 -5.19 3.14
N ALA A 139 21.26 -4.11 2.87
CA ALA A 139 19.93 -4.18 2.27
C ALA A 139 20.02 -4.64 0.80
N ASP A 140 19.17 -5.60 0.41
CA ASP A 140 19.05 -6.08 -0.97
C ASP A 140 18.29 -5.08 -1.86
N GLY A 141 17.51 -4.18 -1.24
CA GLY A 141 16.74 -3.19 -1.96
C GLY A 141 15.79 -2.39 -1.10
N ALA A 142 14.79 -1.82 -1.74
CA ALA A 142 13.77 -1.01 -1.11
C ALA A 142 12.35 -1.40 -1.55
N VAL A 143 11.39 -1.13 -0.67
CA VAL A 143 9.95 -1.24 -0.93
C VAL A 143 9.35 0.15 -0.79
N MET A 144 8.67 0.63 -1.81
CA MET A 144 7.97 1.90 -1.78
C MET A 144 6.50 1.71 -1.37
N ASP A 145 6.08 2.42 -0.33
CA ASP A 145 4.67 2.55 0.03
C ASP A 145 4.16 3.93 -0.43
N GLY A 146 3.44 3.92 -1.52
CA GLY A 146 3.07 5.16 -2.23
C GLY A 146 4.17 5.65 -3.20
N PRO A 147 3.90 6.74 -3.91
CA PRO A 147 2.69 7.56 -3.90
C PRO A 147 1.51 6.92 -4.62
N GLU A 148 0.34 7.52 -4.45
CA GLU A 148 -0.86 7.10 -5.17
C GLU A 148 -1.82 8.28 -5.36
N TRP A 149 -2.64 8.22 -6.38
CA TRP A 149 -3.76 9.13 -6.54
C TRP A 149 -4.90 8.78 -5.59
N GLY A 150 -5.68 9.77 -5.18
CA GLY A 150 -6.84 9.57 -4.35
C GLY A 150 -7.89 8.68 -5.02
N TYR A 151 -8.55 7.87 -4.24
CA TYR A 151 -9.58 6.95 -4.70
C TYR A 151 -10.84 6.97 -3.82
N GLU A 152 -10.79 7.64 -2.69
CA GLU A 152 -11.89 7.71 -1.73
C GLU A 152 -12.88 8.81 -2.13
N ILE A 153 -14.17 8.54 -2.02
CA ILE A 153 -15.23 9.51 -2.28
C ILE A 153 -15.91 10.05 -1.01
N ALA A 154 -15.67 9.41 0.15
CA ALA A 154 -16.23 9.83 1.44
C ALA A 154 -15.41 11.00 2.03
N PRO A 155 -15.84 12.26 1.88
CA PRO A 155 -15.03 13.43 2.21
C PRO A 155 -14.73 13.59 3.70
N HIS A 156 -15.51 12.98 4.56
CA HIS A 156 -15.40 13.10 6.01
C HIS A 156 -14.59 11.97 6.66
N HIS A 157 -14.32 10.89 5.95
CA HIS A 157 -13.76 9.68 6.51
C HIS A 157 -12.23 9.66 6.52
N MET A 158 -11.60 10.42 5.63
CA MET A 158 -10.18 10.34 5.37
C MET A 158 -9.59 11.73 5.25
N ASN A 159 -9.29 12.34 6.37
CA ASN A 159 -8.77 13.71 6.44
C ASN A 159 -7.52 14.00 5.61
N TYR A 160 -6.83 12.97 5.09
CA TYR A 160 -5.49 13.12 4.49
C TYR A 160 -5.28 12.30 3.22
N ARG A 161 -6.16 11.35 2.96
CA ARG A 161 -6.01 10.52 1.79
C ARG A 161 -6.97 11.02 0.76
N SER A 162 -6.39 11.55 -0.18
CA SER A 162 -6.89 12.18 -1.37
C SER A 162 -8.30 11.74 -1.72
N TYR A 163 -9.17 12.66 -1.49
CA TYR A 163 -10.50 12.62 -2.03
C TYR A 163 -10.41 12.58 -3.57
N PHE A 164 -10.99 11.57 -4.17
CA PHE A 164 -10.87 11.29 -5.61
C PHE A 164 -11.12 12.52 -6.49
N PHE A 165 -12.14 13.31 -6.17
CA PHE A 165 -12.53 14.47 -6.96
C PHE A 165 -11.70 15.74 -6.68
N ASN A 166 -10.81 15.76 -5.71
CA ASN A 166 -9.92 16.91 -5.43
C ASN A 166 -8.50 16.71 -5.96
N ASP A 167 -8.23 15.60 -6.63
CA ASP A 167 -6.89 15.17 -7.00
C ASP A 167 -6.40 15.72 -8.36
N LEU A 168 -6.87 16.90 -8.75
CA LEU A 168 -6.46 17.53 -10.01
C LEU A 168 -6.25 19.05 -9.83
N PRO A 169 -5.28 19.48 -9.02
CA PRO A 169 -5.00 20.91 -8.85
C PRO A 169 -4.31 21.51 -10.07
N GLU A 170 -4.41 22.83 -10.21
CA GLU A 170 -3.86 23.60 -11.34
C GLU A 170 -2.34 23.41 -11.51
N ALA A 171 -1.61 23.12 -10.43
CA ALA A 171 -0.18 22.81 -10.48
C ALA A 171 0.18 21.61 -11.37
N LEU A 172 -0.79 20.76 -11.72
CA LEU A 172 -0.61 19.63 -12.64
C LEU A 172 -0.77 19.99 -14.12
N ALA A 173 -1.23 21.21 -14.44
CA ALA A 173 -1.44 21.61 -15.84
C ALA A 173 -0.17 21.51 -16.71
N PRO A 174 1.02 21.86 -16.25
CA PRO A 174 2.26 21.66 -17.05
C PRO A 174 2.52 20.18 -17.34
N MET A 175 2.41 19.32 -16.33
CA MET A 175 2.58 17.87 -16.50
C MET A 175 1.56 17.27 -17.47
N ALA A 176 0.30 17.69 -17.37
CA ALA A 176 -0.73 17.26 -18.30
C ALA A 176 -0.37 17.63 -19.74
N ALA A 177 0.13 18.84 -19.96
CA ALA A 177 0.57 19.30 -21.29
C ALA A 177 1.79 18.50 -21.79
N ASP A 178 2.77 18.22 -20.94
CA ASP A 178 3.95 17.41 -21.27
C ASP A 178 3.57 15.97 -21.67
N LEU A 179 2.55 15.41 -21.02
CA LEU A 179 1.99 14.10 -21.33
C LEU A 179 0.91 14.14 -22.44
N SER A 180 0.69 15.30 -23.07
CA SER A 180 -0.28 15.51 -24.16
C SER A 180 -1.75 15.36 -23.73
N TYR A 181 -2.08 15.67 -22.48
CA TYR A 181 -3.45 15.75 -21.98
C TYR A 181 -3.94 17.21 -21.91
N ASP A 182 -5.22 17.41 -22.19
CA ASP A 182 -5.89 18.68 -21.98
C ASP A 182 -6.36 18.78 -20.52
N TYR A 183 -5.62 19.54 -19.72
CA TYR A 183 -5.93 19.74 -18.30
C TYR A 183 -7.34 20.27 -18.06
N GLY A 184 -7.77 21.27 -18.85
CA GLY A 184 -9.10 21.86 -18.71
C GLY A 184 -10.23 20.88 -19.02
N ALA A 185 -10.05 20.05 -20.05
CA ALA A 185 -10.98 18.98 -20.39
C ALA A 185 -11.06 17.92 -19.27
N MET A 186 -9.92 17.51 -18.71
CA MET A 186 -9.89 16.57 -17.57
C MET A 186 -10.63 17.12 -16.34
N VAL A 187 -10.42 18.40 -15.99
CA VAL A 187 -11.14 19.05 -14.88
C VAL A 187 -12.63 19.05 -15.14
N ALA A 188 -13.06 19.45 -16.35
CA ALA A 188 -14.49 19.44 -16.72
C ALA A 188 -15.09 18.03 -16.71
N GLY A 189 -14.35 17.01 -17.18
CA GLY A 189 -14.76 15.61 -17.12
C GLY A 189 -14.94 15.12 -15.68
N LYS A 190 -13.98 15.43 -14.80
CA LYS A 190 -14.04 15.13 -13.37
C LYS A 190 -15.30 15.76 -12.72
N ASP A 191 -15.60 17.00 -13.03
CA ASP A 191 -16.75 17.69 -12.46
C ASP A 191 -18.07 17.07 -12.95
N ARG A 192 -18.17 16.71 -14.24
CA ARG A 192 -19.32 15.97 -14.77
C ARG A 192 -19.50 14.58 -14.13
N LEU A 193 -18.40 13.88 -13.84
CA LEU A 193 -18.45 12.60 -13.13
C LEU A 193 -18.97 12.78 -11.70
N LEU A 194 -18.55 13.84 -11.01
CA LEU A 194 -19.06 14.17 -9.68
C LEU A 194 -20.58 14.48 -9.71
N GLU A 195 -21.03 15.28 -10.69
CA GLU A 195 -22.45 15.54 -10.89
C GLU A 195 -23.25 14.26 -11.15
N LEU A 196 -22.69 13.34 -11.92
CA LEU A 196 -23.30 12.04 -12.17
C LEU A 196 -23.43 11.23 -10.86
N PHE A 197 -22.40 11.21 -10.02
CA PHE A 197 -22.42 10.51 -8.73
C PHE A 197 -23.46 11.09 -7.75
N HIS A 198 -23.82 12.36 -7.91
CA HIS A 198 -24.90 13.02 -7.16
C HIS A 198 -26.30 12.88 -7.80
N SER A 199 -26.42 12.20 -8.94
CA SER A 199 -27.66 12.12 -9.71
C SER A 199 -28.02 10.71 -10.17
N PHE A 200 -27.59 9.69 -9.45
CA PHE A 200 -27.93 8.31 -9.76
C PHE A 200 -29.44 8.07 -9.59
N ASP A 201 -30.01 7.36 -10.56
CA ASP A 201 -31.41 6.93 -10.58
C ASP A 201 -31.48 5.41 -10.33
N PRO A 202 -32.29 4.93 -9.35
CA PRO A 202 -32.37 3.52 -9.01
C PRO A 202 -32.76 2.61 -10.20
N ASP A 203 -33.70 3.06 -11.03
CA ASP A 203 -34.16 2.28 -12.18
C ASP A 203 -33.06 2.13 -13.23
N ARG A 204 -32.31 3.20 -13.46
CA ARG A 204 -31.14 3.17 -14.35
C ARG A 204 -30.06 2.21 -13.84
N ILE A 205 -29.80 2.23 -12.53
CA ILE A 205 -28.83 1.32 -11.90
C ILE A 205 -29.26 -0.13 -12.11
N ARG A 206 -30.51 -0.47 -11.76
CA ARG A 206 -31.05 -1.84 -11.88
C ARG A 206 -31.03 -2.37 -13.29
N LEU A 207 -31.18 -1.49 -14.30
CA LEU A 207 -31.11 -1.87 -15.71
C LEU A 207 -29.69 -2.09 -16.22
N HIS A 208 -28.71 -1.33 -15.73
CA HIS A 208 -27.42 -1.22 -16.37
C HIS A 208 -26.24 -1.76 -15.55
N ALA A 209 -26.28 -1.73 -14.21
CA ALA A 209 -25.12 -2.08 -13.39
C ALA A 209 -24.58 -3.50 -13.63
N LYS A 210 -25.44 -4.46 -13.96
CA LYS A 210 -25.07 -5.85 -14.28
C LYS A 210 -24.98 -6.15 -15.78
N GLY A 211 -24.97 -5.12 -16.61
CA GLY A 211 -24.97 -5.24 -18.08
C GLY A 211 -23.59 -5.39 -18.72
N GLY A 212 -22.54 -5.71 -17.95
CA GLY A 212 -21.17 -5.76 -18.43
C GLY A 212 -20.66 -4.41 -18.95
N LEU A 213 -19.71 -4.41 -19.89
CA LEU A 213 -19.11 -3.18 -20.42
C LEU A 213 -20.16 -2.21 -20.98
N VAL A 214 -21.13 -2.70 -21.76
CA VAL A 214 -22.16 -1.84 -22.34
C VAL A 214 -23.07 -1.24 -21.27
N GLY A 215 -23.42 -2.02 -20.26
CA GLY A 215 -24.19 -1.53 -19.10
C GLY A 215 -23.40 -0.49 -18.30
N THR A 216 -22.12 -0.70 -18.10
CA THR A 216 -21.22 0.25 -17.44
C THR A 216 -21.16 1.57 -18.22
N TYR A 217 -21.04 1.54 -19.54
CA TYR A 217 -21.13 2.73 -20.39
C TYR A 217 -22.48 3.46 -20.27
N GLN A 218 -23.58 2.73 -20.14
CA GLN A 218 -24.90 3.32 -19.92
C GLN A 218 -25.02 3.92 -18.51
N LEU A 219 -24.38 3.33 -17.52
CA LEU A 219 -24.45 3.78 -16.12
C LEU A 219 -23.59 5.02 -15.87
N PHE A 220 -22.31 4.98 -16.27
CA PHE A 220 -21.31 6.03 -15.98
C PHE A 220 -21.13 7.03 -17.13
N GLY A 221 -21.72 6.78 -18.28
CA GLY A 221 -21.45 7.54 -19.50
C GLY A 221 -20.18 7.09 -20.20
N SER A 222 -19.94 7.64 -21.38
CA SER A 222 -18.74 7.43 -22.19
C SER A 222 -17.99 8.74 -22.36
N ASP A 223 -17.71 9.42 -21.24
CA ASP A 223 -17.06 10.73 -21.25
C ASP A 223 -15.55 10.56 -21.55
N PRO A 224 -15.06 11.03 -22.71
CA PRO A 224 -13.66 10.89 -23.10
C PRO A 224 -12.72 11.67 -22.17
N ASP A 225 -13.17 12.75 -21.55
CA ASP A 225 -12.37 13.58 -20.66
C ASP A 225 -12.15 12.89 -19.30
N VAL A 226 -13.15 12.13 -18.82
CA VAL A 226 -13.01 11.25 -17.65
C VAL A 226 -11.99 10.15 -17.95
N MET A 227 -12.08 9.53 -19.13
CA MET A 227 -11.12 8.49 -19.53
C MET A 227 -9.71 9.05 -19.66
N ALA A 228 -9.57 10.26 -20.22
CA ALA A 228 -8.28 10.96 -20.28
C ALA A 228 -7.72 11.24 -18.88
N TRP A 229 -8.56 11.69 -17.94
CA TRP A 229 -8.14 11.91 -16.55
C TRP A 229 -7.66 10.63 -15.87
N LEU A 230 -8.38 9.51 -16.03
CA LEU A 230 -7.94 8.22 -15.47
C LEU A 230 -6.64 7.73 -16.11
N ALA A 231 -6.51 7.87 -17.43
CA ALA A 231 -5.28 7.53 -18.14
C ALA A 231 -4.08 8.40 -17.70
N PHE A 232 -4.28 9.70 -17.53
CA PHE A 232 -3.28 10.62 -16.99
C PHE A 232 -2.78 10.18 -15.60
N ARG A 233 -3.67 9.72 -14.70
CA ARG A 233 -3.30 9.20 -13.39
C ARG A 233 -2.36 8.00 -13.49
N VAL A 234 -2.68 7.07 -14.39
CA VAL A 234 -1.86 5.88 -14.62
C VAL A 234 -0.51 6.24 -15.22
N GLU A 235 -0.49 7.08 -16.25
CA GLU A 235 0.74 7.43 -16.97
C GLU A 235 1.70 8.24 -16.08
N SER A 236 1.18 9.22 -15.36
CA SER A 236 1.98 10.06 -14.46
C SER A 236 2.58 9.25 -13.32
N LEU A 237 1.81 8.36 -12.69
CA LEU A 237 2.31 7.52 -11.60
C LEU A 237 3.32 6.47 -12.10
N THR A 238 3.05 5.84 -13.24
CA THR A 238 3.98 4.90 -13.87
C THR A 238 5.30 5.60 -14.23
N GLY A 239 5.21 6.81 -14.79
CA GLY A 239 6.38 7.64 -15.10
C GLY A 239 7.20 8.01 -13.88
N TYR A 240 6.53 8.34 -12.75
CA TYR A 240 7.20 8.59 -11.47
C TYR A 240 8.02 7.37 -11.01
N PHE A 241 7.42 6.20 -10.92
CA PHE A 241 8.11 4.97 -10.47
C PHE A 241 9.26 4.60 -11.41
N ARG A 242 9.09 4.80 -12.72
CA ARG A 242 10.17 4.57 -13.69
C ARG A 242 11.36 5.48 -13.43
N GLN A 243 11.14 6.77 -13.21
CA GLN A 243 12.20 7.74 -12.88
C GLN A 243 12.93 7.39 -11.58
N ILE A 244 12.21 6.92 -10.57
CA ILE A 244 12.84 6.41 -9.34
C ILE A 244 13.73 5.21 -9.65
N ARG A 245 13.26 4.22 -10.45
CA ARG A 245 14.05 3.04 -10.82
C ARG A 245 15.31 3.39 -11.59
N GLU A 246 15.19 4.26 -12.58
CA GLU A 246 16.30 4.73 -13.40
C GLU A 246 17.29 5.51 -12.53
N GLY A 247 16.81 6.43 -11.70
CA GLY A 247 17.65 7.21 -10.80
C GLY A 247 18.41 6.34 -9.78
N LEU A 248 17.82 5.25 -9.29
CA LEU A 248 18.53 4.30 -8.44
C LEU A 248 19.61 3.51 -9.20
N ALA A 249 19.33 3.13 -10.44
CA ALA A 249 20.31 2.44 -11.28
C ALA A 249 21.53 3.31 -11.61
N ASP A 250 21.29 4.62 -11.84
CA ASP A 250 22.35 5.60 -12.12
C ASP A 250 23.08 6.05 -10.84
N GLY A 251 22.40 6.02 -9.70
CA GLY A 251 22.91 6.56 -8.44
C GLY A 251 23.74 5.58 -7.60
N LEU A 252 23.57 4.29 -7.81
CA LEU A 252 24.21 3.23 -7.02
C LEU A 252 25.19 2.40 -7.85
N ASP A 253 26.37 2.13 -7.29
CA ASP A 253 27.39 1.24 -7.91
C ASP A 253 27.01 -0.25 -7.83
N ARG A 254 25.90 -0.60 -7.20
CA ARG A 254 25.40 -1.96 -7.05
C ARG A 254 23.96 -2.08 -7.53
N LYS A 255 23.59 -3.27 -7.96
CA LYS A 255 22.19 -3.57 -8.27
C LYS A 255 21.40 -3.73 -6.98
N VAL A 256 20.24 -3.11 -6.92
CA VAL A 256 19.26 -3.24 -5.83
C VAL A 256 17.91 -3.65 -6.39
N LYS A 257 17.16 -4.42 -5.60
CA LYS A 257 15.76 -4.72 -5.91
C LYS A 257 14.85 -3.55 -5.50
N LEU A 258 13.80 -3.31 -6.27
CA LEU A 258 12.81 -2.29 -5.98
C LEU A 258 11.41 -2.89 -6.12
N GLY A 259 10.64 -2.80 -5.05
CA GLY A 259 9.23 -3.14 -5.02
C GLY A 259 8.36 -1.91 -4.77
N CYS A 260 7.10 -1.98 -5.15
CA CYS A 260 6.09 -0.98 -4.78
C CYS A 260 4.82 -1.64 -4.26
N GLY A 261 4.12 -0.94 -3.36
CA GLY A 261 2.90 -1.39 -2.70
C GLY A 261 1.65 -0.75 -3.32
N PRO A 262 1.16 -1.24 -4.49
CA PRO A 262 -0.10 -0.76 -5.03
C PRO A 262 -1.30 -1.15 -4.15
N ARG A 263 -2.41 -0.46 -4.35
CA ARG A 263 -3.70 -0.85 -3.76
C ARG A 263 -4.14 -2.24 -4.24
N SER A 264 -5.19 -2.79 -3.61
CA SER A 264 -5.91 -3.98 -4.11
C SER A 264 -6.16 -3.85 -5.61
N ALA A 265 -6.06 -4.93 -6.35
CA ALA A 265 -6.09 -4.89 -7.81
C ALA A 265 -7.38 -4.26 -8.38
N ALA A 266 -8.49 -4.38 -7.65
CA ALA A 266 -9.74 -3.73 -8.03
C ALA A 266 -9.67 -2.20 -7.98
N PHE A 267 -9.00 -1.62 -6.98
CA PHE A 267 -8.90 -0.16 -6.80
C PHE A 267 -7.69 0.45 -7.50
N ALA A 268 -6.71 -0.37 -7.85
CA ALA A 268 -5.43 0.05 -8.41
C ALA A 268 -5.55 1.00 -9.60
N PRO A 269 -6.41 0.77 -10.62
CA PRO A 269 -6.53 1.69 -11.74
C PRO A 269 -7.02 3.09 -11.33
N LEU A 270 -7.91 3.17 -10.34
CA LEU A 270 -8.39 4.44 -9.81
C LEU A 270 -7.28 5.19 -9.07
N CYS A 271 -6.39 4.47 -8.40
CA CYS A 271 -5.21 5.02 -7.72
C CYS A 271 -4.05 5.35 -8.68
N GLY A 272 -4.21 5.10 -9.97
CA GLY A 272 -3.17 5.32 -10.98
C GLY A 272 -2.17 4.18 -11.13
N TYR A 273 -2.40 3.03 -10.52
CA TYR A 273 -1.53 1.87 -10.67
C TYR A 273 -1.97 0.98 -11.84
N ASP A 274 -1.03 0.70 -12.73
CA ASP A 274 -1.14 -0.36 -13.73
C ASP A 274 -0.08 -1.43 -13.41
N PHE A 275 -0.52 -2.56 -12.90
CA PHE A 275 0.38 -3.64 -12.46
C PHE A 275 1.23 -4.17 -13.61
N ALA A 276 0.67 -4.28 -14.81
CA ALA A 276 1.39 -4.80 -15.97
C ALA A 276 2.50 -3.82 -16.45
N GLN A 277 2.23 -2.51 -16.39
CA GLN A 277 3.25 -1.52 -16.70
C GLN A 277 4.34 -1.46 -15.62
N LEU A 278 3.95 -1.48 -14.34
CA LEU A 278 4.90 -1.49 -13.22
C LEU A 278 5.78 -2.73 -13.22
N ALA A 279 5.23 -3.89 -13.53
CA ALA A 279 5.97 -5.15 -13.61
C ALA A 279 7.09 -5.15 -14.67
N GLN A 280 7.10 -4.21 -15.61
CA GLN A 280 8.18 -4.12 -16.61
C GLN A 280 9.51 -3.65 -16.02
N PHE A 281 9.50 -2.93 -14.90
CA PHE A 281 10.71 -2.34 -14.32
C PHE A 281 10.80 -2.46 -12.79
N MET A 282 9.72 -2.83 -12.08
CA MET A 282 9.77 -3.21 -10.68
C MET A 282 10.17 -4.68 -10.53
N ASP A 283 10.98 -5.00 -9.53
CA ASP A 283 11.39 -6.39 -9.28
C ASP A 283 10.22 -7.21 -8.70
N PHE A 284 9.37 -6.58 -7.89
CA PHE A 284 8.17 -7.20 -7.32
C PHE A 284 7.10 -6.16 -6.97
N LEU A 285 5.85 -6.61 -6.87
CA LEU A 285 4.70 -5.81 -6.48
C LEU A 285 4.10 -6.36 -5.20
N LEU A 286 3.70 -5.46 -4.31
CA LEU A 286 3.11 -5.79 -3.01
C LEU A 286 1.67 -5.25 -2.93
N PRO A 287 0.71 -5.80 -3.70
CA PRO A 287 -0.67 -5.34 -3.62
C PRO A 287 -1.23 -5.49 -2.21
N LYS A 288 -2.05 -4.54 -1.79
CA LYS A 288 -2.64 -4.54 -0.44
C LYS A 288 -3.81 -5.53 -0.40
N HIS A 289 -3.61 -6.71 0.15
CA HIS A 289 -4.64 -7.70 0.46
C HIS A 289 -5.20 -7.44 1.87
N TYR A 290 -5.76 -6.25 2.06
CA TYR A 290 -6.38 -5.80 3.29
C TYR A 290 -7.90 -5.96 3.16
N PHE A 291 -8.45 -7.07 3.65
CA PHE A 291 -9.85 -7.43 3.43
C PHE A 291 -10.78 -7.13 4.60
N PHE A 292 -10.28 -6.54 5.68
CA PHE A 292 -11.05 -6.28 6.90
C PHE A 292 -12.25 -5.32 6.67
N HIS A 293 -13.24 -5.38 7.56
CA HIS A 293 -14.51 -4.70 7.42
C HIS A 293 -14.41 -3.18 7.40
N ARG A 294 -13.74 -2.58 8.39
CA ARG A 294 -13.56 -1.14 8.54
C ARG A 294 -12.10 -0.77 8.41
N GLY A 295 -11.79 0.44 8.63
CA GLY A 295 -10.43 0.93 8.45
C GLY A 295 -10.18 1.46 7.04
N PHE A 296 -9.24 2.39 6.96
CA PHE A 296 -9.13 3.20 5.77
C PHE A 296 -8.59 2.43 4.55
N ASP A 297 -7.77 1.45 4.70
CA ASP A 297 -7.19 0.70 3.57
C ASP A 297 -7.91 -0.63 3.29
N GLY A 298 -8.93 -0.98 4.09
CA GLY A 298 -9.65 -2.24 3.95
C GLY A 298 -10.53 -2.30 2.70
N PHE A 299 -10.52 -3.44 2.01
CA PHE A 299 -11.33 -3.68 0.82
C PHE A 299 -12.82 -3.52 1.12
N ILE A 300 -13.32 -4.26 2.10
CA ILE A 300 -14.72 -4.20 2.52
C ILE A 300 -15.06 -2.81 3.04
N GLY A 301 -14.19 -2.20 3.84
CA GLY A 301 -14.37 -0.85 4.36
C GLY A 301 -14.46 0.21 3.27
N THR A 302 -13.68 0.10 2.20
CA THR A 302 -13.77 1.00 1.05
C THR A 302 -15.11 0.85 0.34
N VAL A 303 -15.54 -0.39 0.06
CA VAL A 303 -16.86 -0.63 -0.57
C VAL A 303 -17.99 -0.10 0.31
N HIS A 304 -17.93 -0.34 1.62
CA HIS A 304 -18.89 0.19 2.59
C HIS A 304 -19.01 1.71 2.51
N ARG A 305 -17.88 2.43 2.58
CA ARG A 305 -17.85 3.91 2.52
C ARG A 305 -18.39 4.46 1.19
N TYR A 306 -18.10 3.78 0.09
CA TYR A 306 -18.70 4.14 -1.20
C TYR A 306 -20.19 4.01 -1.18
N CYS A 307 -20.73 2.90 -0.67
CA CYS A 307 -22.19 2.68 -0.57
C CYS A 307 -22.86 3.73 0.33
N GLU A 308 -22.28 3.98 1.50
CA GLU A 308 -22.77 4.99 2.45
C GLU A 308 -22.83 6.37 1.79
N THR A 309 -21.71 6.82 1.18
CA THR A 309 -21.60 8.12 0.52
C THR A 309 -22.58 8.26 -0.65
N LEU A 310 -22.70 7.22 -1.48
CA LEU A 310 -23.65 7.25 -2.60
C LEU A 310 -25.10 7.33 -2.14
N CYS A 311 -25.47 6.66 -1.05
CA CYS A 311 -26.80 6.78 -0.46
C CYS A 311 -27.03 8.18 0.15
N GLU A 312 -26.04 8.78 0.80
CA GLU A 312 -26.11 10.15 1.30
C GLU A 312 -26.34 11.16 0.16
N TRP A 313 -25.57 11.02 -0.93
CA TRP A 313 -25.69 11.90 -2.09
C TRP A 313 -26.99 11.70 -2.89
N ASN A 314 -27.56 10.49 -2.83
CA ASN A 314 -28.75 10.11 -3.60
C ASN A 314 -29.80 9.46 -2.67
N PRO A 315 -30.61 10.25 -1.96
CA PRO A 315 -31.54 9.73 -0.94
C PRO A 315 -32.64 8.76 -1.44
N LYS A 316 -32.72 8.51 -2.73
CA LYS A 316 -33.62 7.51 -3.34
C LYS A 316 -32.98 6.14 -3.50
N LEU A 317 -31.65 6.03 -3.34
CA LEU A 317 -30.95 4.78 -3.46
C LEU A 317 -31.10 3.94 -2.20
N GLU A 318 -31.36 2.68 -2.39
CA GLU A 318 -31.15 1.65 -1.38
C GLU A 318 -29.67 1.20 -1.41
N VAL A 319 -29.19 0.59 -0.33
CA VAL A 319 -27.81 0.11 -0.24
C VAL A 319 -27.48 -0.89 -1.37
N ALA A 320 -28.43 -1.75 -1.73
CA ALA A 320 -28.28 -2.68 -2.84
C ALA A 320 -28.07 -1.99 -4.20
N ASP A 321 -28.71 -0.83 -4.41
CA ASP A 321 -28.51 -0.03 -5.62
C ASP A 321 -27.11 0.59 -5.61
N ALA A 322 -26.69 1.20 -4.49
CA ALA A 322 -25.36 1.76 -4.33
C ALA A 322 -24.27 0.68 -4.47
N LEU A 323 -24.47 -0.49 -3.87
CA LEU A 323 -23.55 -1.62 -4.02
C LEU A 323 -23.44 -2.06 -5.49
N SER A 324 -24.55 -2.11 -6.22
CA SER A 324 -24.52 -2.45 -7.65
C SER A 324 -23.69 -1.44 -8.48
N VAL A 325 -23.71 -0.14 -8.12
CA VAL A 325 -22.84 0.89 -8.72
C VAL A 325 -21.36 0.59 -8.43
N VAL A 326 -21.04 0.29 -7.16
CA VAL A 326 -19.66 0.02 -6.72
C VAL A 326 -19.12 -1.27 -7.35
N GLU A 327 -19.95 -2.32 -7.42
CA GLU A 327 -19.59 -3.57 -8.10
C GLU A 327 -19.30 -3.34 -9.59
N ALA A 328 -20.12 -2.52 -10.25
CA ALA A 328 -19.93 -2.17 -11.66
C ALA A 328 -18.67 -1.28 -11.87
N LEU A 329 -18.38 -0.36 -10.94
CA LEU A 329 -17.23 0.54 -11.01
C LEU A 329 -15.90 -0.21 -10.90
N PHE A 330 -15.81 -1.14 -9.96
CA PHE A 330 -14.55 -1.85 -9.66
C PHE A 330 -14.48 -3.27 -10.26
N GLY A 331 -15.56 -3.74 -10.88
CA GLY A 331 -15.63 -5.10 -11.40
C GLY A 331 -15.46 -6.15 -10.31
N ILE A 332 -16.08 -5.92 -9.15
CA ILE A 332 -16.04 -6.80 -7.98
C ILE A 332 -17.43 -7.38 -7.69
N VAL A 333 -17.49 -8.26 -6.72
CA VAL A 333 -18.75 -8.75 -6.13
C VAL A 333 -18.61 -8.73 -4.61
N MET A 334 -19.74 -8.56 -3.91
CA MET A 334 -19.79 -8.64 -2.45
C MET A 334 -20.83 -9.71 -2.03
N PRO A 335 -20.43 -10.98 -2.01
CA PRO A 335 -21.37 -12.09 -1.76
C PRO A 335 -22.04 -11.98 -0.39
N GLY A 336 -23.38 -12.06 -0.36
CA GLY A 336 -24.15 -12.03 0.86
C GLY A 336 -24.37 -10.64 1.47
N VAL A 337 -23.92 -9.58 0.81
CA VAL A 337 -24.16 -8.18 1.25
C VAL A 337 -25.38 -7.63 0.50
N GLU A 338 -26.46 -7.31 1.24
CA GLU A 338 -27.68 -6.73 0.70
C GLU A 338 -27.99 -5.36 1.33
N ASP A 339 -27.44 -5.08 2.51
CA ASP A 339 -27.61 -3.84 3.26
C ASP A 339 -26.33 -3.47 4.04
N MET A 340 -26.37 -2.37 4.80
CA MET A 340 -25.20 -1.92 5.58
C MET A 340 -24.80 -2.91 6.68
N VAL A 341 -25.73 -3.66 7.23
CA VAL A 341 -25.44 -4.67 8.27
C VAL A 341 -24.75 -5.89 7.65
N GLY A 342 -25.04 -6.21 6.39
CA GLY A 342 -24.41 -7.29 5.66
C GLY A 342 -22.89 -7.16 5.55
N PHE A 343 -22.35 -5.94 5.58
CA PHE A 343 -20.91 -5.72 5.60
C PHE A 343 -20.22 -6.29 6.84
N GLU A 344 -20.91 -6.38 7.98
CA GLU A 344 -20.37 -6.97 9.21
C GLU A 344 -20.11 -8.49 9.09
N SER A 345 -20.77 -9.15 8.15
CA SER A 345 -20.63 -10.58 7.88
C SER A 345 -20.03 -10.87 6.50
N ALA A 346 -19.43 -9.87 5.86
CA ALA A 346 -18.93 -9.98 4.50
C ALA A 346 -17.73 -10.94 4.34
N LEU A 347 -16.95 -11.20 5.40
CA LEU A 347 -15.87 -12.20 5.41
C LEU A 347 -16.46 -13.63 5.51
N ASN A 348 -17.32 -13.98 4.58
CA ASN A 348 -17.93 -15.30 4.48
C ASN A 348 -17.13 -16.22 3.51
N PRO A 349 -17.38 -17.52 3.44
CA PRO A 349 -16.66 -18.43 2.56
C PRO A 349 -16.71 -18.04 1.07
N GLU A 350 -17.84 -17.52 0.61
CA GLU A 350 -18.04 -17.09 -0.77
C GLU A 350 -17.17 -15.84 -1.08
N PHE A 351 -16.93 -14.97 -0.11
CA PHE A 351 -16.01 -13.84 -0.25
C PHE A 351 -14.58 -14.32 -0.51
N PHE A 352 -14.11 -15.29 0.25
CA PHE A 352 -12.77 -15.86 0.02
C PHE A 352 -12.69 -16.50 -1.35
N GLU A 353 -13.68 -17.31 -1.72
CA GLU A 353 -13.71 -18.01 -3.01
C GLU A 353 -13.75 -17.03 -4.19
N GLN A 354 -14.56 -15.98 -4.14
CA GLN A 354 -14.81 -15.10 -5.28
C GLN A 354 -13.89 -13.88 -5.25
N VAL A 355 -13.78 -13.15 -4.13
CA VAL A 355 -13.08 -11.87 -4.06
C VAL A 355 -11.58 -12.08 -3.89
N VAL A 356 -11.16 -12.83 -2.87
CA VAL A 356 -9.71 -13.08 -2.63
C VAL A 356 -9.08 -13.80 -3.82
N THR A 357 -9.76 -14.78 -4.39
CA THR A 357 -9.30 -15.47 -5.61
C THR A 357 -9.13 -14.49 -6.79
N LEU A 358 -10.12 -13.62 -7.01
CA LEU A 358 -10.07 -12.68 -8.14
C LEU A 358 -8.96 -11.65 -7.96
N GLU A 359 -8.84 -11.06 -6.78
CA GLU A 359 -7.78 -10.09 -6.46
C GLU A 359 -6.38 -10.70 -6.63
N THR A 360 -6.19 -11.92 -6.14
CA THR A 360 -4.93 -12.66 -6.31
C THR A 360 -4.63 -12.92 -7.78
N LYS A 361 -5.61 -13.41 -8.56
CA LYS A 361 -5.42 -13.69 -9.99
C LYS A 361 -5.18 -12.43 -10.82
N ARG A 362 -5.83 -11.31 -10.49
CA ARG A 362 -5.57 -10.01 -11.14
C ARG A 362 -4.13 -9.57 -10.93
N ALA A 363 -3.61 -9.70 -9.72
CA ALA A 363 -2.22 -9.36 -9.44
C ALA A 363 -1.25 -10.28 -10.18
N LEU A 364 -1.47 -11.60 -10.12
CA LEU A 364 -0.62 -12.59 -10.80
C LEU A 364 -0.62 -12.46 -12.32
N ALA A 365 -1.71 -11.99 -12.92
CA ALA A 365 -1.79 -11.77 -14.35
C ALA A 365 -0.82 -10.70 -14.90
N ALA A 366 -0.25 -9.87 -14.03
CA ALA A 366 0.69 -8.82 -14.41
C ALA A 366 2.15 -9.30 -14.56
N VAL A 367 2.46 -10.53 -14.11
CA VAL A 367 3.83 -11.05 -14.04
C VAL A 367 3.95 -12.45 -14.64
N ASP A 368 5.12 -12.79 -15.15
CA ASP A 368 5.41 -14.15 -15.63
C ASP A 368 5.83 -15.09 -14.49
N ASP A 369 6.48 -14.54 -13.45
CA ASP A 369 6.91 -15.27 -12.26
C ASP A 369 6.03 -14.90 -11.06
N PRO A 370 5.23 -15.84 -10.51
CA PRO A 370 4.36 -15.57 -9.37
C PRO A 370 5.11 -15.11 -8.10
N ASN A 371 6.40 -15.41 -7.98
CA ASN A 371 7.22 -14.93 -6.85
C ASN A 371 7.41 -13.41 -6.85
N ARG A 372 7.09 -12.72 -7.94
CA ARG A 372 7.13 -11.26 -8.02
C ARG A 372 5.86 -10.58 -7.47
N ILE A 373 4.85 -11.34 -7.11
CA ILE A 373 3.67 -10.83 -6.40
C ILE A 373 3.79 -11.25 -4.94
N VAL A 374 3.96 -10.26 -4.07
CA VAL A 374 4.19 -10.44 -2.63
C VAL A 374 3.18 -9.57 -1.88
N PRO A 375 1.87 -9.91 -1.88
CA PRO A 375 0.87 -9.02 -1.31
C PRO A 375 1.15 -8.75 0.16
N TRP A 376 0.88 -7.52 0.58
CA TRP A 376 0.78 -7.18 1.97
C TRP A 376 -0.50 -7.74 2.54
N LEU A 377 -0.37 -8.55 3.57
CA LEU A 377 -1.48 -9.05 4.37
C LEU A 377 -1.54 -8.28 5.68
N ASP A 378 -2.70 -7.75 5.99
CA ASP A 378 -3.01 -7.10 7.26
C ASP A 378 -4.28 -7.72 7.83
N THR A 379 -4.31 -7.84 9.14
CA THR A 379 -5.44 -8.41 9.86
C THR A 379 -6.36 -7.37 10.49
N GLY A 380 -6.30 -6.13 10.03
CA GLY A 380 -7.21 -5.05 10.42
C GLY A 380 -6.92 -4.43 11.79
N ARG A 381 -5.67 -4.57 12.28
CA ARG A 381 -5.24 -3.98 13.53
C ARG A 381 -4.50 -2.65 13.32
N PHE A 382 -4.07 -2.03 14.41
CA PHE A 382 -3.26 -0.82 14.31
C PHE A 382 -2.11 -0.99 13.28
N PRO A 383 -1.84 -0.05 12.38
CA PRO A 383 -2.36 1.33 12.31
C PRO A 383 -3.63 1.51 11.47
N HIS A 384 -4.23 0.46 10.93
CA HIS A 384 -5.33 0.57 9.99
C HIS A 384 -6.71 0.70 10.66
N ASP A 385 -6.78 0.51 11.98
CA ASP A 385 -7.98 0.68 12.82
C ASP A 385 -9.24 -0.01 12.26
N GLY A 386 -9.04 -1.18 11.65
CA GLY A 386 -10.10 -2.01 11.12
C GLY A 386 -10.63 -3.01 12.15
N ASP A 387 -11.65 -3.77 11.77
CA ASP A 387 -12.10 -4.91 12.59
C ASP A 387 -11.09 -6.05 12.44
N PRO A 388 -10.51 -6.54 13.54
CA PRO A 388 -9.48 -7.56 13.46
C PRO A 388 -9.98 -8.86 12.85
N MET A 389 -9.25 -9.39 11.88
CA MET A 389 -9.44 -10.74 11.36
C MET A 389 -8.91 -11.76 12.37
N SER A 390 -9.56 -12.92 12.43
CA SER A 390 -9.09 -14.03 13.26
C SER A 390 -7.96 -14.82 12.56
N ALA A 391 -7.21 -15.63 13.32
CA ALA A 391 -6.26 -16.57 12.74
C ALA A 391 -6.92 -17.56 11.75
N ARG A 392 -8.21 -17.87 11.95
CA ARG A 392 -8.98 -18.69 11.01
C ARG A 392 -9.21 -17.97 9.68
N ASP A 393 -9.54 -16.68 9.72
CA ASP A 393 -9.73 -15.89 8.51
C ASP A 393 -8.41 -15.73 7.76
N LEU A 394 -7.29 -15.53 8.47
CA LEU A 394 -5.95 -15.54 7.89
C LEU A 394 -5.63 -16.89 7.21
N GLN A 395 -5.97 -18.01 7.86
CA GLN A 395 -5.80 -19.34 7.27
C GLN A 395 -6.61 -19.47 5.97
N MET A 396 -7.89 -19.08 5.98
CA MET A 396 -8.76 -19.14 4.79
C MET A 396 -8.23 -18.23 3.67
N LEU A 397 -7.74 -17.02 4.00
CA LEU A 397 -7.14 -16.10 3.05
C LEU A 397 -5.92 -16.73 2.38
N LEU A 398 -4.98 -17.24 3.17
CA LEU A 398 -3.76 -17.85 2.65
C LEU A 398 -4.03 -19.11 1.84
N ASP A 399 -4.96 -19.97 2.28
CA ASP A 399 -5.33 -21.19 1.53
C ASP A 399 -5.96 -20.84 0.18
N THR A 400 -6.83 -19.84 0.17
CA THR A 400 -7.49 -19.37 -1.06
C THR A 400 -6.50 -18.72 -2.01
N ALA A 401 -5.62 -17.84 -1.50
CA ALA A 401 -4.62 -17.17 -2.32
C ALA A 401 -3.59 -18.16 -2.91
N GLU A 402 -3.15 -19.15 -2.13
CA GLU A 402 -2.29 -20.24 -2.61
C GLU A 402 -3.00 -21.08 -3.71
N ALA A 403 -4.26 -21.44 -3.50
CA ALA A 403 -5.05 -22.15 -4.52
C ALA A 403 -5.21 -21.31 -5.81
N ALA A 404 -5.20 -19.99 -5.72
CA ALA A 404 -5.19 -19.08 -6.85
C ALA A 404 -3.81 -18.95 -7.54
N GLY A 405 -2.74 -19.48 -6.94
CA GLY A 405 -1.38 -19.50 -7.47
C GLY A 405 -0.38 -18.61 -6.75
N LEU A 406 -0.76 -17.95 -5.66
CA LEU A 406 0.16 -17.13 -4.86
C LEU A 406 1.24 -18.01 -4.22
N GLN A 407 2.49 -17.54 -4.24
CA GLN A 407 3.63 -18.26 -3.69
C GLN A 407 4.31 -17.53 -2.54
N ARG A 408 4.14 -16.21 -2.43
CA ARG A 408 4.75 -15.38 -1.40
C ARG A 408 3.75 -14.35 -0.90
N PHE A 409 3.95 -13.91 0.34
CA PHE A 409 3.22 -12.80 0.93
C PHE A 409 4.11 -12.07 1.95
N ASN A 410 3.75 -10.84 2.28
CA ASN A 410 4.35 -10.06 3.36
C ASN A 410 3.31 -9.81 4.44
N TYR A 411 3.55 -10.29 5.66
CA TYR A 411 2.67 -10.04 6.81
C TYR A 411 2.98 -8.64 7.39
N HIS A 412 1.98 -7.81 7.53
CA HIS A 412 2.08 -6.46 8.05
C HIS A 412 1.26 -6.35 9.34
N HIS A 413 1.84 -5.93 10.43
CA HIS A 413 3.25 -5.88 10.77
C HIS A 413 3.50 -6.76 11.99
N GLN A 414 4.76 -6.99 12.30
CA GLN A 414 5.18 -7.98 13.30
C GLN A 414 4.54 -7.77 14.70
N GLY A 415 4.39 -6.52 15.16
CA GLY A 415 3.79 -6.23 16.46
C GLY A 415 2.33 -6.62 16.62
N ASN A 416 1.64 -6.90 15.53
CA ASN A 416 0.25 -7.38 15.53
C ASN A 416 0.14 -8.91 15.44
N LEU A 417 1.25 -9.61 15.31
CA LEU A 417 1.28 -11.05 15.11
C LEU A 417 0.89 -11.79 16.38
N SER A 418 -0.30 -12.38 16.39
CA SER A 418 -0.75 -13.22 17.50
C SER A 418 -0.16 -14.63 17.42
N PRO A 419 -0.11 -15.38 18.54
CA PRO A 419 0.29 -16.78 18.55
C PRO A 419 -0.53 -17.65 17.59
N GLY A 420 -1.83 -17.40 17.46
CA GLY A 420 -2.70 -18.12 16.54
C GLY A 420 -2.34 -17.89 15.08
N GLU A 421 -2.06 -16.65 14.71
CA GLU A 421 -1.63 -16.28 13.34
C GLU A 421 -0.23 -16.85 13.04
N TRP A 422 0.68 -16.83 14.01
CA TRP A 422 2.00 -17.41 13.82
C TRP A 422 1.95 -18.94 13.62
N VAL A 423 1.03 -19.64 14.32
CA VAL A 423 0.78 -21.06 14.02
C VAL A 423 0.35 -21.26 12.58
N VAL A 424 -0.53 -20.40 12.06
CA VAL A 424 -0.98 -20.48 10.66
C VAL A 424 0.19 -20.25 9.70
N ILE A 425 0.93 -19.16 9.87
CA ILE A 425 2.05 -18.78 8.99
C ILE A 425 3.14 -19.84 9.02
N SER A 426 3.62 -20.22 10.20
CA SER A 426 4.71 -21.18 10.33
C SER A 426 4.36 -22.58 9.85
N ASN A 427 3.10 -23.01 10.04
CA ASN A 427 2.62 -24.28 9.49
C ASN A 427 2.58 -24.31 7.95
N LYS A 428 2.36 -23.14 7.35
CA LYS A 428 2.25 -23.01 5.89
C LYS A 428 3.61 -22.83 5.22
N CYS A 429 4.51 -22.08 5.84
CA CYS A 429 5.76 -21.63 5.21
C CYS A 429 7.00 -22.39 5.68
N GLY A 430 6.97 -23.00 6.87
CA GLY A 430 8.13 -23.64 7.46
C GLY A 430 7.81 -24.71 8.49
N THR A 431 8.52 -24.68 9.61
CA THR A 431 8.24 -25.56 10.74
C THR A 431 7.13 -24.96 11.60
N ARG A 432 6.04 -25.71 11.76
CA ARG A 432 4.93 -25.27 12.61
C ARG A 432 5.41 -24.93 14.00
N TRP A 433 5.12 -23.74 14.46
CA TRP A 433 5.46 -23.26 15.80
C TRP A 433 4.75 -24.06 16.89
N ASP A 434 5.51 -24.48 17.90
CA ASP A 434 5.02 -25.11 19.12
C ASP A 434 5.54 -24.31 20.33
N PRO A 435 4.66 -23.65 21.13
CA PRO A 435 5.06 -22.81 22.24
C PRO A 435 5.80 -23.58 23.37
N ARG A 436 5.76 -24.91 23.37
CA ARG A 436 6.45 -25.73 24.36
C ARG A 436 7.92 -25.97 24.04
N THR A 437 8.31 -25.78 22.80
CA THR A 437 9.66 -26.10 22.28
C THR A 437 10.37 -24.94 21.62
N SER A 438 9.64 -23.98 21.09
CA SER A 438 10.21 -22.78 20.48
C SER A 438 10.70 -21.78 21.52
N ALA A 439 11.86 -21.21 21.27
CA ALA A 439 12.35 -20.07 22.04
C ALA A 439 11.68 -18.75 21.63
N TYR A 440 11.15 -18.68 20.39
CA TYR A 440 10.41 -17.51 19.89
C TYR A 440 8.98 -17.52 20.44
N GLU A 441 8.56 -16.39 20.94
CA GLU A 441 7.18 -16.09 21.31
C GLU A 441 6.71 -14.92 20.45
N PRO A 442 5.64 -15.09 19.64
CA PRO A 442 5.00 -13.98 18.96
C PRO A 442 4.56 -12.92 19.96
N PRO A 443 4.51 -11.64 19.60
CA PRO A 443 3.96 -10.63 20.48
C PRO A 443 2.58 -11.07 20.93
N ASP A 444 2.39 -11.19 22.25
CA ASP A 444 1.06 -11.55 22.78
C ASP A 444 0.22 -10.30 22.71
N GLU A 445 -0.56 -10.24 21.66
CA GLU A 445 -1.13 -9.01 21.33
C GLU A 445 -2.57 -8.92 21.73
N LEU A 446 -2.71 -8.33 22.83
CA LEU A 446 -3.91 -7.56 23.16
C LEU A 446 -3.56 -6.55 24.25
N VAL A 447 -2.53 -5.75 24.01
CA VAL A 447 -2.46 -4.47 24.71
C VAL A 447 -3.29 -3.51 23.87
N LEU A 448 -4.57 -3.50 24.18
CA LEU A 448 -5.49 -2.45 23.77
C LEU A 448 -5.02 -1.10 24.29
#